data_fda248743d3c31a462600ae10e7eff3a
#
_entry.id   fda248743d3c31a462600ae10e7eff3a
#
_cell.length_a   1.000
_cell.length_b   1.000
_cell.length_c   1.000
_cell.angle_alpha   90.00
_cell.angle_beta   90.00
_cell.angle_gamma   90.00
#
_symmetry.space_group_name_H-M   'P 1'
#
loop_
_entity.id
_entity.type
_entity.pdbx_description
1 polymer ?
#
loop_
_entity_poly.entity_id
_entity_poly.type
_entity_poly.pdbx_seq_one_letter_code
_entity_poly.pdbx_strand_id
1 'polypeptide(L)'
;MNVYEAIAARRTIREFSGRPIDRDVLLRILNAGLLAPSHDHLRDWHFVQVEDRELRAKLTGFFLVDRTEAELREMLDGWGMTDDRQSAMYLEGIPRQASMLLGADVLLIPCFRQRSDLLGLKESLHELNAFASMWAVLENVLVAAASEGIQGVTKIISRPEERDHVRGTLGIPEDYEIPCYLSLGYPARDAVWHEQIPVRAADRLYVDRWCAF
;
A
#
# COMPACT_ATOMS: atom_id res chain seq x y z
N MET A 1 -0.52 10.67 20.79
CA MET A 1 0.17 11.16 19.58
C MET A 1 -0.78 12.10 18.87
N ASN A 2 -0.35 13.29 18.46
CA ASN A 2 -1.17 14.17 17.64
C ASN A 2 -1.05 13.77 16.14
N VAL A 3 -1.86 14.37 15.28
CA VAL A 3 -1.91 14.01 13.84
C VAL A 3 -0.58 14.20 13.12
N TYR A 4 0.16 15.27 13.43
CA TYR A 4 1.47 15.53 12.80
C TYR A 4 2.51 14.51 13.23
N GLU A 5 2.49 14.12 14.49
CA GLU A 5 3.35 13.07 15.04
C GLU A 5 3.04 11.71 14.40
N ALA A 6 1.76 11.37 14.19
CA ALA A 6 1.35 10.13 13.56
C ALA A 6 1.80 10.07 12.09
N ILE A 7 1.60 11.16 11.34
CA ILE A 7 2.08 11.29 9.96
C ILE A 7 3.62 11.15 9.90
N ALA A 8 4.32 11.82 10.83
CA ALA A 8 5.78 11.73 10.90
C ALA A 8 6.29 10.35 11.34
N ALA A 9 5.54 9.59 12.14
CA ALA A 9 5.89 8.27 12.62
C ALA A 9 5.59 7.15 11.61
N ARG A 10 4.66 7.37 10.66
CA ARG A 10 4.30 6.37 9.65
C ARG A 10 5.51 6.05 8.76
N ARG A 11 5.88 4.78 8.70
CA ARG A 11 6.97 4.27 7.85
C ARG A 11 6.53 3.01 7.11
N THR A 12 7.18 2.76 6.00
CA THR A 12 7.09 1.47 5.30
C THR A 12 8.03 0.50 6.00
N ILE A 13 7.45 -0.50 6.68
CA ILE A 13 8.17 -1.56 7.38
C ILE A 13 7.78 -2.91 6.76
N ARG A 14 8.76 -3.78 6.56
CA ARG A 14 8.59 -5.09 5.92
C ARG A 14 8.90 -6.24 6.86
N GLU A 15 9.51 -5.95 8.00
CA GLU A 15 9.87 -6.91 9.05
C GLU A 15 8.93 -6.71 10.24
N PHE A 16 8.13 -7.74 10.53
CA PHE A 16 7.15 -7.72 11.60
C PHE A 16 7.55 -8.64 12.75
N SER A 17 7.19 -8.25 13.97
CA SER A 17 7.56 -8.95 15.19
C SER A 17 6.78 -10.24 15.45
N GLY A 18 5.69 -10.48 14.70
CA GLY A 18 4.74 -11.56 14.96
C GLY A 18 3.85 -11.33 16.19
N ARG A 19 3.94 -10.15 16.84
CA ARG A 19 3.01 -9.78 17.91
C ARG A 19 1.62 -9.57 17.30
N PRO A 20 0.56 -10.22 17.83
CA PRO A 20 -0.79 -10.09 17.29
C PRO A 20 -1.34 -8.67 17.49
N ILE A 21 -2.06 -8.18 16.50
CA ILE A 21 -2.87 -6.98 16.57
C ILE A 21 -4.26 -7.37 17.09
N ASP A 22 -4.66 -6.81 18.23
CA ASP A 22 -5.98 -7.06 18.77
C ASP A 22 -7.06 -6.61 17.77
N ARG A 23 -8.14 -7.40 17.67
CA ARG A 23 -9.24 -7.11 16.74
C ARG A 23 -9.84 -5.71 16.94
N ASP A 24 -9.98 -5.27 18.18
CA ASP A 24 -10.54 -3.94 18.47
C ASP A 24 -9.60 -2.82 18.02
N VAL A 25 -8.28 -3.02 18.11
CA VAL A 25 -7.27 -2.11 17.55
C VAL A 25 -7.39 -2.05 16.05
N LEU A 26 -7.44 -3.21 15.39
CA LEU A 26 -7.61 -3.28 13.93
C LEU A 26 -8.90 -2.56 13.48
N LEU A 27 -10.01 -2.81 14.15
CA LEU A 27 -11.28 -2.16 13.81
C LEU A 27 -11.24 -0.64 14.01
N ARG A 28 -10.55 -0.13 15.06
CA ARG A 28 -10.35 1.32 15.22
C ARG A 28 -9.54 1.92 14.07
N ILE A 29 -8.48 1.23 13.66
CA ILE A 29 -7.64 1.64 12.53
C ILE A 29 -8.45 1.68 11.23
N LEU A 30 -9.21 0.63 10.94
CA LEU A 30 -10.04 0.56 9.74
C LEU A 30 -11.17 1.62 9.76
N ASN A 31 -11.80 1.85 10.91
CA ASN A 31 -12.79 2.90 11.07
C ASN A 31 -12.21 4.30 10.79
N ALA A 32 -10.98 4.58 11.23
CA ALA A 32 -10.30 5.83 10.88
C ALA A 32 -10.08 5.94 9.37
N GLY A 33 -9.72 4.84 8.71
CA GLY A 33 -9.63 4.77 7.25
C GLY A 33 -10.94 5.15 6.56
N LEU A 34 -12.03 4.54 7.00
CA LEU A 34 -13.37 4.74 6.42
C LEU A 34 -13.95 6.16 6.62
N LEU A 35 -13.29 7.01 7.41
CA LEU A 35 -13.62 8.45 7.52
C LEU A 35 -13.01 9.29 6.39
N ALA A 36 -12.26 8.70 5.49
CA ALA A 36 -11.72 9.40 4.33
C ALA A 36 -12.83 10.00 3.44
N PRO A 37 -12.55 11.10 2.72
CA PRO A 37 -13.49 11.61 1.73
C PRO A 37 -13.71 10.58 0.62
N SER A 38 -14.95 10.42 0.19
CA SER A 38 -15.29 9.55 -0.92
C SER A 38 -15.88 10.32 -2.09
N HIS A 39 -15.51 9.90 -3.29
CA HIS A 39 -16.15 10.35 -4.51
C HIS A 39 -17.66 10.08 -4.45
N ASP A 40 -18.48 11.09 -4.74
CA ASP A 40 -19.94 11.05 -4.74
C ASP A 40 -20.57 10.44 -3.46
N HIS A 41 -19.87 10.48 -2.34
CA HIS A 41 -20.25 9.86 -1.08
C HIS A 41 -20.58 8.35 -1.18
N LEU A 42 -20.01 7.66 -2.16
CA LEU A 42 -20.29 6.24 -2.40
C LEU A 42 -19.85 5.34 -1.25
N ARG A 43 -18.69 5.60 -0.64
CA ARG A 43 -18.09 4.83 0.48
C ARG A 43 -18.08 3.30 0.25
N ASP A 44 -17.96 2.90 -1.00
CA ASP A 44 -18.04 1.51 -1.44
C ASP A 44 -16.66 0.85 -1.35
N TRP A 45 -16.16 0.77 -0.10
CA TRP A 45 -14.86 0.24 0.26
C TRP A 45 -15.02 -0.97 1.16
N HIS A 46 -14.24 -1.99 0.88
CA HIS A 46 -14.22 -3.23 1.65
C HIS A 46 -12.80 -3.70 1.88
N PHE A 47 -12.62 -4.55 2.88
CA PHE A 47 -11.36 -5.19 3.18
C PHE A 47 -11.58 -6.67 3.36
N VAL A 48 -10.83 -7.50 2.65
CA VAL A 48 -10.76 -8.93 2.92
C VAL A 48 -9.53 -9.17 3.78
N GLN A 49 -9.72 -9.61 5.03
CA GLN A 49 -8.63 -10.04 5.89
C GLN A 49 -8.30 -11.49 5.57
N VAL A 50 -7.05 -11.76 5.21
CA VAL A 50 -6.57 -13.11 4.90
C VAL A 50 -5.83 -13.65 6.12
N GLU A 51 -6.48 -14.52 6.90
CA GLU A 51 -5.91 -15.16 8.10
C GLU A 51 -5.27 -16.51 7.77
N ASP A 52 -5.90 -17.25 6.86
CA ASP A 52 -5.45 -18.59 6.48
C ASP A 52 -4.09 -18.56 5.80
N ARG A 53 -3.14 -19.36 6.31
CA ARG A 53 -1.75 -19.40 5.83
C ARG A 53 -1.61 -19.99 4.43
N GLU A 54 -2.46 -20.95 4.07
CA GLU A 54 -2.44 -21.57 2.73
C GLU A 54 -2.97 -20.57 1.70
N LEU A 55 -4.03 -19.81 2.03
CA LEU A 55 -4.50 -18.72 1.19
C LEU A 55 -3.44 -17.63 1.03
N ARG A 56 -2.75 -17.22 2.11
CA ARG A 56 -1.62 -16.27 2.00
C ARG A 56 -0.54 -16.80 1.07
N ALA A 57 -0.13 -18.05 1.23
CA ALA A 57 0.89 -18.68 0.37
C ALA A 57 0.43 -18.73 -1.09
N LYS A 58 -0.83 -19.05 -1.36
CA LYS A 58 -1.40 -19.06 -2.70
C LYS A 58 -1.38 -17.68 -3.35
N LEU A 59 -1.75 -16.63 -2.60
CA LEU A 59 -1.72 -15.25 -3.07
C LEU A 59 -0.30 -14.76 -3.35
N THR A 60 0.67 -15.13 -2.51
CA THR A 60 2.07 -14.69 -2.63
C THR A 60 2.89 -15.49 -3.63
N GLY A 61 2.44 -16.67 -4.03
CA GLY A 61 3.08 -17.52 -5.04
C GLY A 61 3.33 -16.79 -6.38
N PHE A 62 2.59 -15.74 -6.63
CA PHE A 62 2.77 -14.88 -7.81
C PHE A 62 4.09 -14.07 -7.79
N PHE A 63 4.73 -13.91 -6.61
CA PHE A 63 5.93 -13.08 -6.42
C PHE A 63 7.21 -13.89 -6.24
N LEU A 64 7.12 -15.22 -6.19
CA LEU A 64 8.28 -16.10 -6.07
C LEU A 64 9.06 -16.16 -7.39
N VAL A 65 9.49 -14.99 -7.86
CA VAL A 65 10.42 -14.87 -8.98
C VAL A 65 11.75 -14.43 -8.38
N ASP A 66 12.67 -15.39 -8.25
CA ASP A 66 14.07 -15.08 -7.92
C ASP A 66 14.64 -14.19 -9.01
N ARG A 67 14.94 -12.96 -8.67
CA ARG A 67 15.62 -12.01 -9.54
C ARG A 67 17.02 -11.76 -9.03
N THR A 68 17.95 -11.76 -9.92
CA THR A 68 19.32 -11.32 -9.63
C THR A 68 19.33 -9.81 -9.35
N GLU A 69 20.32 -9.33 -8.63
CA GLU A 69 20.51 -7.89 -8.39
C GLU A 69 20.65 -7.11 -9.71
N ALA A 70 21.26 -7.69 -10.74
CA ALA A 70 21.40 -7.07 -12.05
C ALA A 70 20.03 -6.84 -12.72
N GLU A 71 19.15 -7.84 -12.71
CA GLU A 71 17.78 -7.72 -13.24
C GLU A 71 16.94 -6.70 -12.46
N LEU A 72 17.13 -6.61 -11.14
CA LEU A 72 16.48 -5.59 -10.32
C LEU A 72 16.96 -4.18 -10.69
N ARG A 73 18.27 -3.99 -10.87
CA ARG A 73 18.82 -2.69 -11.30
C ARG A 73 18.30 -2.28 -12.67
N GLU A 74 18.31 -3.18 -13.64
CA GLU A 74 17.76 -2.92 -14.98
C GLU A 74 16.27 -2.50 -14.91
N MET A 75 15.49 -3.15 -14.04
CA MET A 75 14.10 -2.80 -13.81
C MET A 75 13.94 -1.40 -13.20
N LEU A 76 14.77 -1.03 -12.22
CA LEU A 76 14.74 0.29 -11.58
C LEU A 76 15.16 1.39 -12.57
N ASP A 77 16.16 1.13 -13.40
CA ASP A 77 16.58 2.02 -14.49
C ASP A 77 15.45 2.22 -15.50
N GLY A 78 14.73 1.14 -15.86
CA GLY A 78 13.55 1.19 -16.71
C GLY A 78 12.38 2.01 -16.10
N TRP A 79 12.33 2.15 -14.79
CA TRP A 79 11.38 3.03 -14.10
C TRP A 79 11.85 4.48 -14.00
N GLY A 80 13.05 4.79 -14.51
CA GLY A 80 13.67 6.12 -14.43
C GLY A 80 14.11 6.50 -13.01
N MET A 81 14.46 5.52 -12.19
CA MET A 81 14.88 5.74 -10.81
C MET A 81 16.36 6.18 -10.78
N THR A 82 16.59 7.44 -10.52
CA THR A 82 17.92 8.07 -10.56
C THR A 82 18.51 8.38 -9.18
N ASP A 83 17.72 8.27 -8.13
CA ASP A 83 18.16 8.52 -6.75
C ASP A 83 18.72 7.23 -6.14
N ASP A 84 19.98 7.25 -5.71
CA ASP A 84 20.68 6.07 -5.17
C ASP A 84 20.03 5.53 -3.89
N ARG A 85 19.48 6.39 -3.02
CA ARG A 85 18.81 5.97 -1.78
C ARG A 85 17.51 5.27 -2.11
N GLN A 86 16.77 5.82 -3.08
CA GLN A 86 15.54 5.23 -3.57
C GLN A 86 15.82 3.86 -4.20
N SER A 87 16.84 3.76 -5.05
CA SER A 87 17.25 2.49 -5.67
C SER A 87 17.65 1.45 -4.61
N ALA A 88 18.44 1.85 -3.60
CA ALA A 88 18.82 0.95 -2.51
C ALA A 88 17.61 0.40 -1.74
N MET A 89 16.61 1.24 -1.43
CA MET A 89 15.37 0.80 -0.78
C MET A 89 14.59 -0.23 -1.60
N TYR A 90 14.56 -0.09 -2.92
CA TYR A 90 13.85 -1.01 -3.79
C TYR A 90 14.63 -2.31 -4.01
N LEU A 91 15.95 -2.25 -4.16
CA LEU A 91 16.82 -3.43 -4.24
C LEU A 91 16.68 -4.32 -2.98
N GLU A 92 16.53 -3.70 -1.82
CA GLU A 92 16.26 -4.42 -0.58
C GLU A 92 14.80 -4.91 -0.48
N GLY A 93 13.84 -4.06 -0.86
CA GLY A 93 12.42 -4.31 -0.63
C GLY A 93 11.78 -5.32 -1.57
N ILE A 94 12.16 -5.34 -2.85
CA ILE A 94 11.54 -6.21 -3.85
C ILE A 94 11.73 -7.70 -3.53
N PRO A 95 12.92 -8.19 -3.16
CA PRO A 95 13.10 -9.60 -2.81
C PRO A 95 12.29 -10.05 -1.58
N ARG A 96 11.91 -9.10 -0.73
CA ARG A 96 11.16 -9.37 0.51
C ARG A 96 9.64 -9.32 0.35
N GLN A 97 9.12 -9.11 -0.87
CA GLN A 97 7.68 -8.94 -1.08
C GLN A 97 6.85 -10.13 -0.57
N ALA A 98 7.27 -11.35 -0.86
CA ALA A 98 6.56 -12.54 -0.38
C ALA A 98 6.65 -12.67 1.14
N SER A 99 7.85 -12.52 1.72
CA SER A 99 8.05 -12.68 3.17
C SER A 99 7.33 -11.61 4.00
N MET A 100 7.24 -10.36 3.53
CA MET A 100 6.49 -9.32 4.22
C MET A 100 4.98 -9.57 4.23
N LEU A 101 4.42 -10.18 3.17
CA LEU A 101 3.01 -10.53 3.12
C LEU A 101 2.69 -11.75 3.99
N LEU A 102 3.59 -12.75 3.98
CA LEU A 102 3.44 -13.96 4.79
C LEU A 102 3.66 -13.69 6.28
N GLY A 103 4.62 -12.83 6.61
CA GLY A 103 5.03 -12.52 7.98
C GLY A 103 4.22 -11.44 8.68
N ALA A 104 3.37 -10.70 7.97
CA ALA A 104 2.52 -9.69 8.57
C ALA A 104 1.50 -10.32 9.51
N ASP A 105 1.26 -9.69 10.66
CA ASP A 105 0.19 -10.13 11.55
C ASP A 105 -1.17 -10.03 10.87
N VAL A 106 -1.44 -8.90 10.26
CA VAL A 106 -2.67 -8.66 9.48
C VAL A 106 -2.31 -8.46 8.01
N LEU A 107 -2.89 -9.28 7.14
CA LEU A 107 -2.89 -9.10 5.69
C LEU A 107 -4.30 -8.73 5.24
N LEU A 108 -4.45 -7.54 4.67
CA LEU A 108 -5.69 -7.04 4.10
C LEU A 108 -5.59 -6.92 2.58
N ILE A 109 -6.70 -7.23 1.92
CA ILE A 109 -6.91 -6.93 0.51
C ILE A 109 -8.00 -5.85 0.44
N PRO A 110 -7.61 -4.59 0.27
CA PRO A 110 -8.55 -3.49 0.06
C PRO A 110 -9.29 -3.66 -1.26
N CYS A 111 -10.56 -3.37 -1.28
CA CYS A 111 -11.40 -3.44 -2.46
C CYS A 111 -12.27 -2.18 -2.55
N PHE A 112 -12.48 -1.67 -3.75
CA PHE A 112 -13.37 -0.55 -3.98
C PHE A 112 -14.17 -0.78 -5.27
N ARG A 113 -15.41 -0.31 -5.28
CA ARG A 113 -16.25 -0.44 -6.48
C ARG A 113 -15.74 0.51 -7.56
N GLN A 114 -15.53 -0.03 -8.76
CA GLN A 114 -15.12 0.71 -9.94
C GLN A 114 -16.13 0.49 -11.07
N ARG A 115 -16.63 1.57 -11.64
CA ARG A 115 -17.67 1.52 -12.68
C ARG A 115 -17.11 1.50 -14.11
N SER A 116 -15.85 1.90 -14.28
CA SER A 116 -15.15 1.89 -15.57
C SER A 116 -13.88 1.06 -15.46
N ASP A 117 -13.38 0.55 -16.58
CA ASP A 117 -12.10 -0.17 -16.59
C ASP A 117 -10.97 0.75 -16.08
N LEU A 118 -10.36 0.38 -14.96
CA LEU A 118 -9.30 1.18 -14.32
C LEU A 118 -8.06 1.33 -15.20
N LEU A 119 -7.72 0.29 -15.98
CA LEU A 119 -6.52 0.26 -16.83
C LEU A 119 -6.81 0.70 -18.27
N GLY A 120 -8.08 0.87 -18.65
CA GLY A 120 -8.50 1.36 -19.95
C GLY A 120 -8.22 2.85 -20.16
N LEU A 121 -8.42 3.30 -21.39
CA LEU A 121 -8.37 4.73 -21.71
C LEU A 121 -9.41 5.49 -20.91
N LYS A 122 -9.01 6.62 -20.33
CA LYS A 122 -9.88 7.52 -19.58
C LYS A 122 -10.21 8.75 -20.41
N GLU A 123 -11.48 9.06 -20.50
CA GLU A 123 -11.96 10.30 -21.09
C GLU A 123 -11.86 11.47 -20.11
N SER A 124 -11.89 11.17 -18.80
CA SER A 124 -11.88 12.16 -17.73
C SER A 124 -11.18 11.64 -16.50
N LEU A 125 -10.48 12.53 -15.76
CA LEU A 125 -9.91 12.23 -14.45
C LEU A 125 -10.99 11.86 -13.41
N HIS A 126 -12.23 12.26 -13.63
CA HIS A 126 -13.37 11.87 -12.80
C HIS A 126 -13.50 10.34 -12.67
N GLU A 127 -13.16 9.58 -13.70
CA GLU A 127 -13.19 8.13 -13.67
C GLU A 127 -12.16 7.49 -12.72
N LEU A 128 -11.15 8.26 -12.29
CA LEU A 128 -10.14 7.82 -11.32
C LEU A 128 -10.50 8.18 -9.87
N ASN A 129 -11.59 8.89 -9.64
CA ASN A 129 -11.92 9.40 -8.31
C ASN A 129 -12.21 8.28 -7.29
N ALA A 130 -12.81 7.16 -7.71
CA ALA A 130 -13.00 6.01 -6.83
C ALA A 130 -11.66 5.41 -6.39
N PHE A 131 -10.72 5.27 -7.32
CA PHE A 131 -9.36 4.84 -7.04
C PHE A 131 -8.63 5.81 -6.11
N ALA A 132 -8.70 7.12 -6.38
CA ALA A 132 -8.11 8.16 -5.52
C ALA A 132 -8.70 8.14 -4.10
N SER A 133 -10.02 7.95 -3.98
CA SER A 133 -10.70 7.84 -2.69
C SER A 133 -10.20 6.63 -1.89
N MET A 134 -9.95 5.48 -2.54
CA MET A 134 -9.38 4.31 -1.88
C MET A 134 -7.98 4.58 -1.32
N TRP A 135 -7.13 5.32 -2.05
CA TRP A 135 -5.81 5.69 -1.55
C TRP A 135 -5.88 6.66 -0.35
N ALA A 136 -6.90 7.53 -0.29
CA ALA A 136 -7.14 8.34 0.89
C ALA A 136 -7.53 7.48 2.11
N VAL A 137 -8.34 6.45 1.91
CA VAL A 137 -8.65 5.45 2.96
C VAL A 137 -7.39 4.76 3.44
N LEU A 138 -6.55 4.29 2.52
CA LEU A 138 -5.31 3.56 2.85
C LEU A 138 -4.33 4.43 3.64
N GLU A 139 -4.16 5.70 3.28
CA GLU A 139 -3.29 6.59 4.05
C GLU A 139 -3.84 6.85 5.45
N ASN A 140 -5.15 7.07 5.61
CA ASN A 140 -5.76 7.19 6.93
C ASN A 140 -5.55 5.92 7.78
N VAL A 141 -5.67 4.73 7.18
CA VAL A 141 -5.39 3.44 7.85
C VAL A 141 -3.94 3.40 8.32
N LEU A 142 -2.98 3.75 7.46
CA LEU A 142 -1.56 3.72 7.78
C LEU A 142 -1.18 4.74 8.86
N VAL A 143 -1.74 5.94 8.82
CA VAL A 143 -1.51 6.98 9.84
C VAL A 143 -2.12 6.56 11.19
N ALA A 144 -3.34 6.03 11.17
CA ALA A 144 -3.99 5.50 12.37
C ALA A 144 -3.21 4.32 12.96
N ALA A 145 -2.72 3.39 12.12
CA ALA A 145 -1.87 2.30 12.57
C ALA A 145 -0.58 2.82 13.24
N ALA A 146 0.07 3.82 12.65
CA ALA A 146 1.27 4.42 13.23
C ALA A 146 1.01 5.03 14.61
N SER A 147 -0.17 5.62 14.84
CA SER A 147 -0.55 6.15 16.16
C SER A 147 -0.71 5.07 17.24
N GLU A 148 -0.96 3.83 16.85
CA GLU A 148 -1.05 2.64 17.71
C GLU A 148 0.30 1.87 17.80
N GLY A 149 1.38 2.41 17.21
CA GLY A 149 2.70 1.77 17.17
C GLY A 149 2.79 0.62 16.15
N ILE A 150 1.80 0.50 15.28
CA ILE A 150 1.74 -0.46 14.18
C ILE A 150 2.24 0.22 12.92
N GLN A 151 3.00 -0.52 12.12
CA GLN A 151 3.49 -0.04 10.83
C GLN A 151 2.94 -0.92 9.71
N GLY A 152 3.06 -0.44 8.48
CA GLY A 152 2.53 -1.18 7.35
C GLY A 152 3.31 -0.98 6.07
N VAL A 153 2.97 -1.79 5.10
CA VAL A 153 3.47 -1.70 3.74
C VAL A 153 2.39 -2.09 2.75
N THR A 154 2.33 -1.38 1.64
CA THR A 154 1.51 -1.76 0.50
C THR A 154 2.37 -2.41 -0.58
N LYS A 155 1.86 -3.50 -1.18
CA LYS A 155 2.39 -4.05 -2.43
C LYS A 155 1.33 -3.86 -3.51
N ILE A 156 1.66 -3.04 -4.49
CA ILE A 156 0.74 -2.71 -5.58
C ILE A 156 0.45 -3.93 -6.44
N ILE A 157 -0.80 -4.12 -6.82
CA ILE A 157 -1.21 -5.08 -7.84
C ILE A 157 -1.11 -4.38 -9.18
N SER A 158 -0.05 -4.68 -9.93
CA SER A 158 0.32 -3.94 -11.14
C SER A 158 -0.03 -4.65 -12.44
N ARG A 159 -0.38 -5.94 -12.39
CA ARG A 159 -0.67 -6.75 -13.57
C ARG A 159 -2.09 -7.29 -13.53
N PRO A 160 -2.79 -7.33 -14.68
CA PRO A 160 -4.13 -7.90 -14.76
C PRO A 160 -4.20 -9.35 -14.25
N GLU A 161 -3.22 -10.18 -14.59
CA GLU A 161 -3.17 -11.59 -14.21
C GLU A 161 -3.05 -11.77 -12.70
N GLU A 162 -2.29 -10.88 -12.03
CA GLU A 162 -2.18 -10.86 -10.57
C GLU A 162 -3.51 -10.47 -9.92
N ARG A 163 -4.16 -9.43 -10.44
CA ARG A 163 -5.47 -8.99 -9.98
C ARG A 163 -6.51 -10.10 -10.12
N ASP A 164 -6.56 -10.76 -11.27
CA ASP A 164 -7.52 -11.81 -11.56
C ASP A 164 -7.27 -13.05 -10.70
N HIS A 165 -5.99 -13.37 -10.42
CA HIS A 165 -5.61 -14.42 -9.48
C HIS A 165 -6.10 -14.10 -8.05
N VAL A 166 -5.89 -12.88 -7.54
CA VAL A 166 -6.35 -12.46 -6.22
C VAL A 166 -7.88 -12.49 -6.15
N ARG A 167 -8.54 -11.91 -7.16
CA ARG A 167 -10.01 -11.89 -7.27
C ARG A 167 -10.59 -13.29 -7.23
N GLY A 168 -10.11 -14.20 -8.08
CA GLY A 168 -10.60 -15.57 -8.17
C GLY A 168 -10.29 -16.39 -6.91
N THR A 169 -9.14 -16.15 -6.26
CA THR A 169 -8.76 -16.86 -5.04
C THR A 169 -9.62 -16.46 -3.85
N LEU A 170 -10.02 -15.19 -3.76
CA LEU A 170 -10.79 -14.64 -2.63
C LEU A 170 -12.28 -14.46 -2.92
N GLY A 171 -12.75 -14.75 -4.13
CA GLY A 171 -14.15 -14.59 -4.52
C GLY A 171 -14.60 -13.12 -4.57
N ILE A 172 -13.69 -12.17 -4.88
CA ILE A 172 -14.02 -10.75 -4.96
C ILE A 172 -14.84 -10.49 -6.23
N PRO A 173 -16.00 -9.79 -6.15
CA PRO A 173 -16.84 -9.52 -7.31
C PRO A 173 -16.10 -8.74 -8.42
N GLU A 174 -16.54 -8.93 -9.68
CA GLU A 174 -15.88 -8.31 -10.84
C GLU A 174 -15.98 -6.77 -10.87
N ASP A 175 -17.02 -6.20 -10.28
CA ASP A 175 -17.24 -4.76 -10.17
C ASP A 175 -16.42 -4.09 -9.05
N TYR A 176 -15.55 -4.85 -8.37
CA TYR A 176 -14.60 -4.33 -7.39
C TYR A 176 -13.17 -4.43 -7.91
N GLU A 177 -12.43 -3.34 -7.77
CA GLU A 177 -11.00 -3.30 -8.06
C GLU A 177 -10.16 -3.44 -6.79
N ILE A 178 -8.93 -3.93 -6.98
CA ILE A 178 -8.00 -4.29 -5.91
C ILE A 178 -6.70 -3.53 -6.16
N PRO A 179 -6.40 -2.45 -5.42
CA PRO A 179 -5.23 -1.63 -5.70
C PRO A 179 -3.92 -2.25 -5.21
N CYS A 180 -3.97 -2.97 -4.10
CA CYS A 180 -2.76 -3.48 -3.45
C CYS A 180 -3.07 -4.58 -2.43
N TYR A 181 -2.01 -5.23 -1.94
CA TYR A 181 -1.99 -5.88 -0.64
C TYR A 181 -1.60 -4.85 0.42
N LEU A 182 -2.21 -4.91 1.58
CA LEU A 182 -1.85 -4.09 2.74
C LEU A 182 -1.45 -5.00 3.90
N SER A 183 -0.18 -4.98 4.26
CA SER A 183 0.35 -5.68 5.43
C SER A 183 0.46 -4.72 6.61
N LEU A 184 0.00 -5.16 7.78
CA LEU A 184 0.11 -4.41 9.04
C LEU A 184 0.71 -5.31 10.12
N GLY A 185 1.53 -4.73 11.01
CA GLY A 185 2.11 -5.43 12.14
C GLY A 185 2.95 -4.51 13.02
N TYR A 186 3.27 -4.96 14.22
CA TYR A 186 4.28 -4.29 15.02
C TYR A 186 5.67 -4.54 14.41
N PRO A 187 6.51 -3.51 14.29
CA PRO A 187 7.85 -3.67 13.74
C PRO A 187 8.66 -4.70 14.54
N ALA A 188 9.45 -5.52 13.84
CA ALA A 188 10.46 -6.35 14.47
C ALA A 188 11.53 -5.48 15.15
N ARG A 189 12.27 -6.04 16.11
CA ARG A 189 13.33 -5.30 16.83
C ARG A 189 14.45 -4.82 15.90
N ASP A 190 14.71 -5.59 14.88
CA ASP A 190 15.74 -5.38 13.84
C ASP A 190 15.16 -4.89 12.52
N ALA A 191 13.91 -4.39 12.53
CA ALA A 191 13.28 -3.83 11.34
C ALA A 191 14.09 -2.66 10.76
N VAL A 192 14.19 -2.62 9.45
CA VAL A 192 14.90 -1.54 8.76
C VAL A 192 14.02 -0.31 8.63
N TRP A 193 14.48 0.79 9.19
CA TRP A 193 13.81 2.08 9.14
C TRP A 193 14.51 2.99 8.14
N HIS A 194 14.00 3.02 6.92
CA HIS A 194 14.55 3.91 5.90
C HIS A 194 14.29 5.38 6.23
N GLU A 195 15.32 6.20 6.07
CA GLU A 195 15.21 7.64 6.23
C GLU A 195 14.34 8.23 5.11
N GLN A 196 13.43 9.12 5.46
CA GLN A 196 12.64 9.84 4.46
C GLN A 196 13.49 10.94 3.82
N ILE A 197 13.42 11.04 2.49
CA ILE A 197 14.02 12.15 1.77
C ILE A 197 13.24 13.43 2.12
N PRO A 198 13.88 14.46 2.70
CA PRO A 198 13.19 15.65 3.13
C PRO A 198 12.68 16.46 1.93
N VAL A 199 11.40 16.77 1.93
CA VAL A 199 10.77 17.67 0.96
C VAL A 199 10.11 18.81 1.73
N ARG A 200 10.45 20.05 1.39
CA ARG A 200 9.91 21.22 2.07
C ARG A 200 8.75 21.83 1.27
N ALA A 201 7.67 22.17 1.96
CA ALA A 201 6.52 22.83 1.32
C ALA A 201 6.92 24.15 0.62
N ALA A 202 7.88 24.89 1.20
CA ALA A 202 8.38 26.14 0.62
C ALA A 202 8.99 25.95 -0.78
N ASP A 203 9.52 24.77 -1.09
CA ASP A 203 10.12 24.47 -2.39
C ASP A 203 9.08 23.93 -3.41
N ARG A 204 7.82 23.83 -3.00
CA ARG A 204 6.73 23.20 -3.78
C ARG A 204 5.47 24.07 -3.86
N LEU A 205 5.46 25.20 -3.17
CA LEU A 205 4.32 26.13 -3.17
C LEU A 205 4.59 27.29 -4.13
N TYR A 206 3.76 27.41 -5.14
CA TYR A 206 3.77 28.50 -6.10
C TYR A 206 2.51 29.36 -5.88
N VAL A 207 2.63 30.68 -6.03
CA VAL A 207 1.50 31.60 -5.90
C VAL A 207 1.13 32.08 -7.29
N ASP A 208 -0.15 32.01 -7.62
CA ASP A 208 -0.79 32.43 -8.86
C ASP A 208 -0.33 31.69 -10.12
N ARG A 209 0.95 31.36 -10.25
CA ARG A 209 1.50 30.71 -11.44
C ARG A 209 2.62 29.72 -11.08
N TRP A 210 2.74 28.67 -11.86
CA TRP A 210 3.91 27.80 -11.80
C TRP A 210 5.11 28.58 -12.33
N CYS A 211 6.10 28.81 -11.46
CA CYS A 211 7.39 29.42 -11.84
C CYS A 211 8.45 28.33 -11.77
N ALA A 212 9.19 28.10 -12.87
CA ALA A 212 10.42 27.34 -12.82
C ALA A 212 11.48 28.18 -12.09
N PHE A 213 12.21 27.57 -11.14
CA PHE A 213 13.36 28.18 -10.46
C PHE A 213 14.59 28.01 -11.31
#